data_574468f6e666a5472232fee2aca84239
#
_entry.id   574468f6e666a5472232fee2aca84239
#
_cell.length_a   1.000
_cell.length_b   1.000
_cell.length_c   1.000
_cell.angle_alpha   90.00
_cell.angle_beta   90.00
_cell.angle_gamma   90.00
#
_symmetry.space_group_name_H-M   'P 1'
#
loop_
_entity.id
_entity.type
_entity.pdbx_description
1 polymer ?
#
loop_
_entity_poly.entity_id
_entity_poly.type
_entity_poly.pdbx_seq_one_letter_code
_entity_poly.pdbx_strand_id
1 'polypeptide(L)'
;DRRQRQMCIRDRSWKNRMECLSDLKEIGYQTGCGMMIGSPYQTVECLAEDMEFMCDFKPEMIGIGPFLPHKDTPFRSCPQGSFELTLFLLSICRIMLPDVLLPATTALGTINPKGREQGVLSGANVIMPNLSPVAVRKKYMLYDNKICTGDESAQCRACLERRMESIGYKIKISRGDHR
;
A
#
# COMPACT_ATOMS: atom_id res chain seq x y z
N ASP A 1 21.52 4.14 10.51
CA ASP A 1 20.93 2.97 11.13
C ASP A 1 20.95 1.78 10.17
N ARG A 2 21.38 0.63 10.69
CA ARG A 2 21.61 -0.60 9.91
C ARG A 2 20.34 -1.13 9.23
N ARG A 3 19.17 -0.91 9.82
CA ARG A 3 17.87 -1.37 9.27
C ARG A 3 17.43 -0.54 8.06
N GLN A 4 17.63 0.77 8.08
CA GLN A 4 17.34 1.62 6.92
C GLN A 4 18.30 1.37 5.77
N ARG A 5 19.58 1.06 6.04
CA ARG A 5 20.52 0.63 5.02
C ARG A 5 20.09 -0.66 4.34
N GLN A 6 19.51 -1.62 5.09
CA GLN A 6 19.05 -2.89 4.51
C GLN A 6 17.85 -2.74 3.55
N MET A 7 17.01 -1.72 3.71
CA MET A 7 15.92 -1.44 2.76
C MET A 7 16.43 -0.91 1.42
N CYS A 8 17.62 -0.28 1.38
CA CYS A 8 18.23 0.29 0.18
C CYS A 8 19.33 -0.59 -0.43
N ILE A 9 19.72 -1.67 0.22
CA ILE A 9 20.80 -2.56 -0.24
C ILE A 9 20.20 -3.64 -1.14
N ARG A 10 20.77 -3.81 -2.34
CA ARG A 10 20.42 -4.87 -3.32
C ARG A 10 21.01 -6.24 -2.95
N ASP A 11 21.12 -6.57 -1.68
CA ASP A 11 21.67 -7.85 -1.20
C ASP A 11 20.64 -8.98 -1.10
N ARG A 12 19.36 -8.66 -1.40
CA ARG A 12 18.27 -9.64 -1.34
C ARG A 12 17.87 -10.05 -2.75
N SER A 13 18.04 -11.33 -3.05
CA SER A 13 17.54 -11.91 -4.29
C SER A 13 16.00 -12.01 -4.24
N TRP A 14 15.36 -11.92 -5.39
CA TRP A 14 13.93 -12.18 -5.53
C TRP A 14 13.55 -13.56 -4.94
N LYS A 15 14.35 -14.57 -5.22
CA LYS A 15 14.18 -15.94 -4.71
C LYS A 15 14.08 -15.98 -3.18
N ASN A 16 15.02 -15.37 -2.47
CA ASN A 16 15.01 -15.35 -0.99
C ASN A 16 13.78 -14.64 -0.43
N ARG A 17 13.24 -13.64 -1.14
CA ARG A 17 12.01 -12.97 -0.71
C ARG A 17 10.78 -13.87 -0.87
N MET A 18 10.71 -14.64 -1.97
CA MET A 18 9.63 -15.58 -2.20
C MET A 18 9.69 -16.74 -1.20
N GLU A 19 10.86 -17.29 -0.94
CA GLU A 19 11.09 -18.31 0.09
C GLU A 19 10.63 -17.80 1.46
N CYS A 20 11.03 -16.60 1.86
CA CYS A 20 10.61 -15.99 3.13
C CYS A 20 9.09 -15.84 3.25
N LEU A 21 8.41 -15.45 2.19
CA LEU A 21 6.94 -15.35 2.19
C LEU A 21 6.29 -16.73 2.34
N SER A 22 6.84 -17.75 1.68
CA SER A 22 6.36 -19.13 1.78
C SER A 22 6.56 -19.69 3.18
N ASP A 23 7.75 -19.49 3.77
CA ASP A 23 8.07 -19.90 5.12
C ASP A 23 7.15 -19.25 6.16
N LEU A 24 6.88 -17.95 6.03
CA LEU A 24 5.95 -17.25 6.91
C LEU A 24 4.53 -17.83 6.83
N LYS A 25 4.08 -18.17 5.63
CA LYS A 25 2.77 -18.78 5.43
C LYS A 25 2.70 -20.20 6.00
N GLU A 26 3.75 -21.00 5.83
CA GLU A 26 3.86 -22.35 6.40
C GLU A 26 3.85 -22.33 7.93
N ILE A 27 4.50 -21.35 8.56
CA ILE A 27 4.49 -21.16 10.02
C ILE A 27 3.10 -20.70 10.53
N GLY A 28 2.20 -20.26 9.63
CA GLY A 28 0.84 -19.84 9.97
C GLY A 28 0.64 -18.34 10.17
N TYR A 29 1.56 -17.49 9.66
CA TYR A 29 1.33 -16.05 9.63
C TYR A 29 0.33 -15.67 8.55
N GLN A 30 -0.45 -14.62 8.81
CA GLN A 30 -1.15 -13.89 7.75
C GLN A 30 -0.11 -13.10 6.95
N THR A 31 0.12 -13.50 5.70
CA THR A 31 1.16 -12.93 4.88
C THR A 31 0.63 -11.81 4.00
N GLY A 32 1.47 -10.83 3.74
CA GLY A 32 1.15 -9.73 2.84
C GLY A 32 2.24 -9.53 1.80
N CYS A 33 1.81 -9.23 0.59
CA CYS A 33 2.69 -8.79 -0.49
C CYS A 33 2.10 -7.57 -1.20
N GLY A 34 2.64 -7.19 -2.34
CA GLY A 34 2.11 -6.09 -3.13
C GLY A 34 3.13 -5.50 -4.08
N MET A 35 2.69 -4.48 -4.81
CA MET A 35 3.49 -3.81 -5.81
C MET A 35 3.30 -2.30 -5.79
N MET A 36 4.32 -1.57 -6.27
CA MET A 36 4.19 -0.14 -6.57
C MET A 36 3.93 0.05 -8.05
N ILE A 37 2.90 0.81 -8.38
CA ILE A 37 2.49 1.04 -9.77
C ILE A 37 3.25 2.22 -10.36
N GLY A 38 3.86 2.02 -11.52
CA GLY A 38 4.65 3.03 -12.21
C GLY A 38 6.06 3.20 -11.63
N SER A 39 6.59 2.17 -10.97
CA SER A 39 8.00 2.12 -10.58
C SER A 39 8.90 2.29 -11.81
N PRO A 40 10.08 2.95 -11.69
CA PRO A 40 11.01 3.06 -12.80
C PRO A 40 11.30 1.71 -13.45
N TYR A 41 11.26 1.67 -14.79
CA TYR A 41 11.46 0.46 -15.62
C TYR A 41 10.37 -0.62 -15.53
N GLN A 42 9.29 -0.40 -14.81
CA GLN A 42 8.17 -1.34 -14.75
C GLN A 42 7.40 -1.34 -16.08
N THR A 43 7.16 -2.53 -16.62
CA THR A 43 6.34 -2.75 -17.83
C THR A 43 4.98 -3.34 -17.46
N VAL A 44 4.09 -3.45 -18.45
CA VAL A 44 2.78 -4.09 -18.27
C VAL A 44 2.95 -5.58 -17.95
N GLU A 45 3.95 -6.22 -18.56
CA GLU A 45 4.29 -7.62 -18.31
C GLU A 45 4.70 -7.84 -16.86
N CYS A 46 5.53 -6.95 -16.28
CA CYS A 46 5.88 -7.00 -14.85
C CYS A 46 4.64 -6.92 -13.94
N LEU A 47 3.67 -6.07 -14.30
CA LEU A 47 2.43 -5.97 -13.54
C LEU A 47 1.57 -7.23 -13.68
N ALA A 48 1.54 -7.84 -14.86
CA ALA A 48 0.83 -9.09 -15.09
C ALA A 48 1.45 -10.25 -14.32
N GLU A 49 2.78 -10.38 -14.32
CA GLU A 49 3.52 -11.37 -13.54
C GLU A 49 3.30 -11.21 -12.02
N ASP A 50 3.32 -9.97 -11.52
CA ASP A 50 3.00 -9.68 -10.12
C ASP A 50 1.55 -10.08 -9.77
N MET A 51 0.59 -9.84 -10.66
CA MET A 51 -0.81 -10.23 -10.46
C MET A 51 -0.98 -11.75 -10.47
N GLU A 52 -0.34 -12.46 -11.40
CA GLU A 52 -0.33 -13.92 -11.49
C GLU A 52 0.26 -14.52 -10.21
N PHE A 53 1.43 -14.03 -9.78
CA PHE A 53 2.02 -14.45 -8.51
C PHE A 53 1.06 -14.27 -7.33
N MET A 54 0.38 -13.12 -7.22
CA MET A 54 -0.58 -12.88 -6.12
C MET A 54 -1.76 -13.84 -6.16
N CYS A 55 -2.22 -14.24 -7.35
CA CYS A 55 -3.29 -15.22 -7.50
C CYS A 55 -2.87 -16.62 -7.09
N ASP A 56 -1.63 -17.01 -7.38
CA ASP A 56 -1.10 -18.33 -7.04
C ASP A 56 -0.72 -18.41 -5.56
N PHE A 57 -0.06 -17.38 -5.04
CA PHE A 57 0.38 -17.32 -3.65
C PHE A 57 -0.78 -17.12 -2.67
N LYS A 58 -1.85 -16.43 -3.07
CA LYS A 58 -3.05 -16.10 -2.27
C LYS A 58 -2.70 -15.48 -0.92
N PRO A 59 -2.06 -14.30 -0.90
CA PRO A 59 -1.74 -13.62 0.34
C PRO A 59 -3.02 -13.15 1.05
N GLU A 60 -2.96 -12.97 2.34
CA GLU A 60 -4.06 -12.42 3.15
C GLU A 60 -4.21 -10.91 2.98
N MET A 61 -3.14 -10.20 2.62
CA MET A 61 -3.16 -8.76 2.33
C MET A 61 -2.35 -8.43 1.08
N ILE A 62 -2.88 -7.55 0.23
CA ILE A 62 -2.17 -7.03 -0.95
C ILE A 62 -2.10 -5.51 -0.88
N GLY A 63 -0.89 -4.97 -0.77
CA GLY A 63 -0.65 -3.52 -0.81
C GLY A 63 -0.35 -3.03 -2.23
N ILE A 64 -1.29 -2.31 -2.84
CA ILE A 64 -1.10 -1.66 -4.14
C ILE A 64 -1.15 -0.15 -3.95
N GLY A 65 -0.15 0.55 -4.47
CA GLY A 65 -0.11 2.00 -4.43
C GLY A 65 0.75 2.57 -5.56
N PRO A 66 0.51 3.81 -5.96
CA PRO A 66 1.32 4.46 -6.98
C PRO A 66 2.74 4.73 -6.44
N PHE A 67 3.73 4.59 -7.32
CA PHE A 67 5.09 5.04 -7.04
C PHE A 67 5.10 6.56 -6.84
N LEU A 68 5.75 7.00 -5.76
CA LEU A 68 5.98 8.41 -5.47
C LEU A 68 7.49 8.61 -5.27
N PRO A 69 8.12 9.50 -6.05
CA PRO A 69 9.55 9.75 -5.91
C PRO A 69 9.85 10.43 -4.57
N HIS A 70 11.10 10.27 -4.11
CA HIS A 70 11.66 11.01 -2.99
C HIS A 70 12.93 11.71 -3.43
N LYS A 71 13.11 12.98 -3.03
CA LYS A 71 14.24 13.84 -3.43
C LYS A 71 15.61 13.26 -3.12
N ASP A 72 15.73 12.45 -2.07
CA ASP A 72 16.98 11.86 -1.60
C ASP A 72 17.25 10.46 -2.19
N THR A 73 16.55 10.10 -3.27
CA THR A 73 16.71 8.80 -3.95
C THR A 73 17.25 8.96 -5.37
N PRO A 74 17.84 7.90 -5.96
CA PRO A 74 18.24 7.92 -7.37
C PRO A 74 17.06 8.19 -8.32
N PHE A 75 15.84 7.91 -7.90
CA PHE A 75 14.62 8.06 -8.70
C PHE A 75 13.90 9.39 -8.52
N ARG A 76 14.55 10.40 -7.90
CA ARG A 76 13.96 11.73 -7.61
C ARG A 76 13.38 12.46 -8.83
N SER A 77 13.91 12.20 -10.02
CA SER A 77 13.48 12.80 -11.29
C SER A 77 12.53 11.91 -12.10
N CYS A 78 12.19 10.71 -11.59
CA CYS A 78 11.24 9.85 -12.26
C CYS A 78 9.80 10.35 -12.09
N PRO A 79 8.94 10.16 -13.08
CA PRO A 79 7.52 10.50 -12.95
C PRO A 79 6.88 9.68 -11.84
N GLN A 80 5.85 10.23 -11.22
CA GLN A 80 5.01 9.47 -10.29
C GLN A 80 4.18 8.42 -11.04
N GLY A 81 3.79 7.36 -10.35
CA GLY A 81 2.93 6.32 -10.89
C GLY A 81 1.51 6.82 -11.18
N SER A 82 0.82 6.17 -12.13
CA SER A 82 -0.54 6.51 -12.51
C SER A 82 -1.54 6.20 -11.42
N PHE A 83 -2.37 7.19 -11.11
CA PHE A 83 -3.48 7.07 -10.19
C PHE A 83 -4.56 6.14 -10.75
N GLU A 84 -4.94 6.35 -12.00
CA GLU A 84 -5.99 5.60 -12.70
C GLU A 84 -5.61 4.12 -12.86
N LEU A 85 -4.36 3.84 -13.24
CA LEU A 85 -3.86 2.48 -13.35
C LEU A 85 -3.86 1.78 -11.97
N THR A 86 -3.54 2.51 -10.90
CA THR A 86 -3.59 1.97 -9.54
C THR A 86 -5.01 1.58 -9.15
N LEU A 87 -6.01 2.42 -9.43
CA LEU A 87 -7.43 2.12 -9.16
C LEU A 87 -7.91 0.92 -9.99
N PHE A 88 -7.52 0.87 -11.26
CA PHE A 88 -7.84 -0.24 -12.15
C PHE A 88 -7.29 -1.57 -11.61
N LEU A 89 -6.02 -1.61 -11.20
CA LEU A 89 -5.42 -2.83 -10.65
C LEU A 89 -6.00 -3.21 -9.28
N LEU A 90 -6.41 -2.24 -8.45
CA LEU A 90 -7.18 -2.55 -7.23
C LEU A 90 -8.50 -3.26 -7.56
N SER A 91 -9.20 -2.79 -8.60
CA SER A 91 -10.45 -3.42 -9.04
C SER A 91 -10.23 -4.84 -9.56
N ILE A 92 -9.18 -5.06 -10.35
CA ILE A 92 -8.81 -6.40 -10.83
C ILE A 92 -8.47 -7.31 -9.64
N CYS A 93 -7.62 -6.86 -8.71
CA CYS A 93 -7.30 -7.63 -7.50
C CYS A 93 -8.55 -8.03 -6.71
N ARG A 94 -9.53 -7.14 -6.57
CA ARG A 94 -10.78 -7.45 -5.87
C ARG A 94 -11.60 -8.52 -6.59
N ILE A 95 -11.61 -8.50 -7.93
CA ILE A 95 -12.33 -9.51 -8.73
C ILE A 95 -11.63 -10.86 -8.66
N MET A 96 -10.30 -10.88 -8.76
CA MET A 96 -9.51 -12.11 -8.77
C MET A 96 -9.38 -12.75 -7.38
N LEU A 97 -9.32 -11.93 -6.33
CA LEU A 97 -9.13 -12.33 -4.93
C LEU A 97 -10.18 -11.65 -4.04
N PRO A 98 -11.43 -12.15 -4.03
CA PRO A 98 -12.57 -11.48 -3.40
C PRO A 98 -12.41 -11.24 -1.89
N ASP A 99 -11.70 -12.10 -1.18
CA ASP A 99 -11.60 -12.06 0.29
C ASP A 99 -10.34 -11.32 0.80
N VAL A 100 -9.39 -11.00 -0.09
CA VAL A 100 -8.11 -10.39 0.28
C VAL A 100 -8.28 -9.02 0.95
N LEU A 101 -7.42 -8.71 1.92
CA LEU A 101 -7.34 -7.37 2.50
C LEU A 101 -6.60 -6.43 1.55
N LEU A 102 -7.29 -5.40 1.05
CA LEU A 102 -6.75 -4.39 0.13
C LEU A 102 -6.77 -3.01 0.77
N PRO A 103 -5.62 -2.45 1.17
CA PRO A 103 -5.54 -1.11 1.71
C PRO A 103 -5.75 -0.01 0.66
N ALA A 104 -6.60 0.97 0.96
CA ALA A 104 -6.57 2.27 0.30
C ALA A 104 -5.37 3.07 0.85
N THR A 105 -4.26 3.05 0.11
CA THR A 105 -2.96 3.53 0.59
C THR A 105 -2.91 5.04 0.78
N THR A 106 -2.01 5.51 1.65
CA THR A 106 -1.74 6.94 1.84
C THR A 106 -1.22 7.59 0.56
N ALA A 107 -0.52 6.84 -0.28
CA ALA A 107 0.00 7.31 -1.56
C ALA A 107 -1.12 7.75 -2.52
N LEU A 108 -2.23 7.00 -2.59
CA LEU A 108 -3.42 7.41 -3.35
C LEU A 108 -3.95 8.77 -2.87
N GLY A 109 -4.05 8.95 -1.54
CA GLY A 109 -4.48 10.21 -0.96
C GLY A 109 -3.48 11.37 -1.12
N THR A 110 -2.21 11.08 -1.40
CA THR A 110 -1.18 12.09 -1.69
C THR A 110 -1.31 12.61 -3.12
N ILE A 111 -1.59 11.72 -4.10
CA ILE A 111 -1.80 12.13 -5.50
C ILE A 111 -3.13 12.85 -5.67
N ASN A 112 -4.19 12.34 -5.07
CA ASN A 112 -5.54 12.89 -5.18
C ASN A 112 -6.18 13.04 -3.79
N PRO A 113 -6.69 14.23 -3.43
CA PRO A 113 -7.35 14.45 -2.14
C PRO A 113 -8.48 13.47 -1.82
N LYS A 114 -9.18 12.94 -2.83
CA LYS A 114 -10.21 11.90 -2.73
C LYS A 114 -9.68 10.49 -3.03
N GLY A 115 -8.36 10.31 -3.09
CA GLY A 115 -7.75 9.05 -3.53
C GLY A 115 -8.06 7.85 -2.65
N ARG A 116 -8.26 8.04 -1.35
CA ARG A 116 -8.65 6.95 -0.45
C ARG A 116 -10.09 6.51 -0.68
N GLU A 117 -11.01 7.46 -0.87
CA GLU A 117 -12.40 7.20 -1.20
C GLU A 117 -12.51 6.45 -2.53
N GLN A 118 -11.81 6.92 -3.55
CA GLN A 118 -11.79 6.27 -4.85
C GLN A 118 -11.14 4.89 -4.78
N GLY A 119 -10.11 4.70 -3.96
CA GLY A 119 -9.53 3.39 -3.69
C GLY A 119 -10.55 2.41 -3.09
N VAL A 120 -11.36 2.87 -2.12
CA VAL A 120 -12.44 2.04 -1.54
C VAL A 120 -13.50 1.70 -2.59
N LEU A 121 -13.94 2.68 -3.38
CA LEU A 121 -14.90 2.47 -4.46
C LEU A 121 -14.35 1.53 -5.57
N SER A 122 -13.02 1.43 -5.70
CA SER A 122 -12.33 0.53 -6.62
C SER A 122 -11.98 -0.83 -6.02
N GLY A 123 -12.51 -1.17 -4.82
CA GLY A 123 -12.35 -2.50 -4.23
C GLY A 123 -11.48 -2.59 -2.98
N ALA A 124 -10.83 -1.51 -2.54
CA ALA A 124 -10.12 -1.53 -1.26
C ALA A 124 -11.12 -1.67 -0.09
N ASN A 125 -10.73 -2.43 0.93
CA ASN A 125 -11.56 -2.71 2.12
C ASN A 125 -10.82 -2.44 3.43
N VAL A 126 -9.60 -1.93 3.36
CA VAL A 126 -8.79 -1.58 4.54
C VAL A 126 -8.39 -0.11 4.48
N ILE A 127 -8.51 0.59 5.62
CA ILE A 127 -8.03 1.95 5.80
C ILE A 127 -7.12 2.01 7.01
N MET A 128 -5.93 2.57 6.82
CA MET A 128 -4.93 2.68 7.88
C MET A 128 -4.76 4.15 8.31
N PRO A 129 -5.22 4.53 9.52
CA PRO A 129 -4.88 5.81 10.10
C PRO A 129 -3.40 5.88 10.47
N ASN A 130 -2.83 7.08 10.48
CA ASN A 130 -1.48 7.27 10.97
C ASN A 130 -1.47 7.36 12.51
N LEU A 131 -1.05 6.32 13.17
CA LEU A 131 -0.97 6.23 14.64
C LEU A 131 0.41 6.59 15.20
N SER A 132 1.39 6.92 14.36
CA SER A 132 2.71 7.34 14.83
C SER A 132 2.61 8.64 15.63
N PRO A 133 3.39 8.81 16.72
CA PRO A 133 3.46 10.08 17.44
C PRO A 133 3.89 11.23 16.52
N VAL A 134 3.23 12.38 16.63
CA VAL A 134 3.45 13.55 15.75
C VAL A 134 4.92 13.97 15.70
N ALA A 135 5.60 13.96 16.85
CA ALA A 135 7.00 14.37 16.96
C ALA A 135 7.98 13.55 16.09
N VAL A 136 7.63 12.31 15.74
CA VAL A 136 8.50 11.42 14.94
C VAL A 136 8.04 11.25 13.49
N ARG A 137 6.85 11.73 13.12
CA ARG A 137 6.29 11.54 11.77
C ARG A 137 7.16 12.11 10.67
N LYS A 138 7.78 13.28 10.92
CA LYS A 138 8.71 13.93 9.96
C LYS A 138 9.97 13.11 9.69
N LYS A 139 10.33 12.17 10.59
CA LYS A 139 11.46 11.27 10.40
C LYS A 139 11.12 10.07 9.52
N TYR A 140 9.83 9.87 9.20
CA TYR A 140 9.32 8.75 8.42
C TYR A 140 8.66 9.21 7.12
N MET A 141 9.38 10.03 6.38
CA MET A 141 8.95 10.52 5.06
C MET A 141 9.49 9.56 4.00
N LEU A 142 8.67 8.62 3.57
CA LEU A 142 9.05 7.63 2.55
C LEU A 142 9.05 8.18 1.12
N TYR A 143 8.33 9.26 0.91
CA TYR A 143 8.21 9.98 -0.37
C TYR A 143 7.85 11.44 -0.11
N ASP A 144 8.06 12.30 -1.11
CA ASP A 144 7.77 13.73 -1.00
C ASP A 144 6.27 13.99 -0.87
N ASN A 145 5.91 15.07 -0.18
CA ASN A 145 4.52 15.53 0.03
C ASN A 145 3.59 14.53 0.73
N LYS A 146 4.13 13.59 1.50
CA LYS A 146 3.32 12.63 2.26
C LYS A 146 2.30 13.33 3.14
N ILE A 147 1.02 12.97 3.00
CA ILE A 147 -0.09 13.51 3.78
C ILE A 147 -0.17 12.91 5.20
N CYS A 148 -1.03 13.48 6.05
CA CYS A 148 -1.27 13.04 7.44
C CYS A 148 -0.02 13.13 8.34
N THR A 149 0.77 14.18 8.20
CA THR A 149 1.99 14.41 8.98
C THR A 149 1.78 15.27 10.22
N GLY A 150 0.70 16.06 10.29
CA GLY A 150 0.44 17.06 11.33
C GLY A 150 -0.66 16.73 12.34
N ASP A 151 -1.61 15.85 12.01
CA ASP A 151 -2.77 15.57 12.86
C ASP A 151 -2.48 14.55 13.95
N GLU A 152 -3.09 14.71 15.12
CA GLU A 152 -3.12 13.69 16.16
C GLU A 152 -3.83 12.41 15.66
N SER A 153 -3.50 11.27 16.26
CA SER A 153 -4.03 9.96 15.82
C SER A 153 -5.57 9.89 15.91
N ALA A 154 -6.16 10.49 16.94
CA ALA A 154 -7.61 10.54 17.09
C ALA A 154 -8.27 11.40 16.00
N GLN A 155 -7.68 12.55 15.66
CA GLN A 155 -8.16 13.43 14.58
C GLN A 155 -8.05 12.75 13.22
N CYS A 156 -6.97 12.03 12.96
CA CYS A 156 -6.77 11.26 11.73
C CYS A 156 -7.86 10.19 11.58
N ARG A 157 -8.21 9.49 12.66
CA ARG A 157 -9.29 8.50 12.67
C ARG A 157 -10.63 9.12 12.36
N ALA A 158 -11.04 10.17 13.10
CA ALA A 158 -12.32 10.86 12.89
C ALA A 158 -12.43 11.46 11.46
N CYS A 159 -11.31 11.93 10.90
CA CYS A 159 -11.25 12.40 9.51
C CYS A 159 -11.56 11.25 8.54
N LEU A 160 -10.96 10.09 8.74
CA LEU A 160 -11.20 8.91 7.88
C LEU A 160 -12.62 8.38 8.00
N GLU A 161 -13.21 8.36 9.21
CA GLU A 161 -14.60 7.98 9.42
C GLU A 161 -15.54 8.86 8.59
N ARG A 162 -15.45 10.17 8.71
CA ARG A 162 -16.27 11.13 7.94
C ARG A 162 -16.07 10.96 6.41
N ARG A 163 -14.86 10.70 5.98
CA ARG A 163 -14.56 10.48 4.54
C ARG A 163 -15.23 9.22 4.03
N MET A 164 -15.22 8.13 4.79
CA MET A 164 -15.90 6.89 4.41
C MET A 164 -17.41 7.04 4.43
N GLU A 165 -17.95 7.73 5.42
CA GLU A 165 -19.38 8.05 5.50
C GLU A 165 -19.85 8.86 4.27
N SER A 166 -19.02 9.78 3.77
CA SER A 166 -19.35 10.58 2.58
C SER A 166 -19.52 9.77 1.29
N ILE A 167 -19.03 8.55 1.25
CA ILE A 167 -19.19 7.60 0.14
C ILE A 167 -20.08 6.41 0.48
N GLY A 168 -20.82 6.48 1.61
CA GLY A 168 -21.78 5.46 2.03
C GLY A 168 -21.17 4.25 2.76
N TYR A 169 -19.91 4.33 3.17
CA TYR A 169 -19.22 3.25 3.90
C TYR A 169 -19.06 3.57 5.38
N LYS A 170 -19.03 2.54 6.21
CA LYS A 170 -18.74 2.63 7.64
C LYS A 170 -17.46 1.87 7.97
N ILE A 171 -16.63 2.48 8.84
CA ILE A 171 -15.41 1.82 9.32
C ILE A 171 -15.81 0.83 10.42
N LYS A 172 -15.49 -0.45 10.22
CA LYS A 172 -15.57 -1.49 11.25
C LYS A 172 -14.22 -1.52 12.00
N ILE A 173 -14.28 -1.32 13.30
CA ILE A 173 -13.12 -1.46 14.16
C ILE A 173 -13.01 -2.92 14.57
N SER A 174 -11.95 -3.58 14.16
CA SER A 174 -11.66 -4.97 14.49
C SER A 174 -10.15 -5.17 14.56
N ARG A 175 -9.70 -6.35 14.93
CA ARG A 175 -8.29 -6.73 14.89
C ARG A 175 -7.72 -6.66 13.46
N GLY A 176 -8.58 -6.81 12.44
CA GLY A 176 -8.18 -6.71 11.03
C GLY A 176 -7.63 -8.01 10.46
N ASP A 177 -7.91 -9.15 11.10
CA ASP A 177 -7.50 -10.45 10.58
C ASP A 177 -8.28 -10.78 9.29
N HIS A 178 -7.59 -11.44 8.38
CA HIS A 178 -8.19 -12.10 7.23
C HIS A 178 -9.09 -13.26 7.69
N ARG A 179 -10.21 -13.47 7.04
CA ARG A 179 -11.20 -14.52 7.39
C ARG A 179 -11.14 -15.68 6.45
#